data_a703ab92e6d42c217931d09fe5a67b78
#
_entry.id   a703ab92e6d42c217931d09fe5a67b78
#
_cell.length_a   1.000
_cell.length_b   1.000
_cell.length_c   1.000
_cell.angle_alpha   90.00
_cell.angle_beta   90.00
_cell.angle_gamma   90.00
#
_symmetry.space_group_name_H-M   'P 1'
#
loop_
_entity.id
_entity.type
_entity.pdbx_description
1 polymer ?
#
loop_
_entity_poly.entity_id
_entity_poly.type
_entity_poly.pdbx_seq_one_letter_code
_entity_poly.pdbx_strand_id
1 'polypeptide(L)'
;MEKAKVYFTKEITEESLVKIYEKLGIELKGNVAVKLHSGEEGNQNYLRPEFVKNIIDRVEGTVVECNTAYDGARNTTEKHKKLITSHGWDKYYKVDIMDSEKDITLDIPNGLVIKKDYVGSHLDNYDSMLVLSHFKGHPMGGYGSALKQLSIGVASSRGKAYIHTVGKTTDANKLWDNLPEQDKFIEAMADAASVVHNKFKGNIAYINVMKNMSVDCDCCAKAEDPCMQDIGVLASLIQ
;
A
#
# COMPACT_ATOMS: atom_id res chain seq x y z
N MET A 1 3.30 -16.80 -22.84
CA MET A 1 3.67 -15.95 -21.67
C MET A 1 4.32 -16.86 -20.64
N GLU A 2 5.48 -16.48 -20.13
CA GLU A 2 6.11 -17.16 -19.01
C GLU A 2 5.23 -16.97 -17.76
N LYS A 3 5.03 -18.04 -16.98
CA LYS A 3 4.24 -17.96 -15.75
C LYS A 3 5.00 -17.15 -14.70
N ALA A 4 4.31 -16.28 -13.99
CA ALA A 4 4.88 -15.55 -12.87
C ALA A 4 5.41 -16.52 -11.80
N LYS A 5 6.65 -16.29 -11.32
CA LYS A 5 7.20 -17.05 -10.20
C LYS A 5 6.69 -16.45 -8.89
N VAL A 6 6.13 -17.29 -8.05
CA VAL A 6 5.65 -16.95 -6.73
C VAL A 6 6.39 -17.82 -5.72
N TYR A 7 6.95 -17.18 -4.69
CA TYR A 7 7.58 -17.85 -3.56
C TYR A 7 6.67 -17.79 -2.34
N PHE A 8 6.64 -18.85 -1.56
CA PHE A 8 5.81 -18.93 -0.36
C PHE A 8 6.59 -19.58 0.78
N THR A 9 6.41 -19.08 2.00
CA THR A 9 6.88 -19.70 3.24
C THR A 9 5.79 -19.65 4.31
N LYS A 10 5.72 -20.71 5.14
CA LYS A 10 4.85 -20.72 6.33
C LYS A 10 5.47 -19.99 7.52
N GLU A 11 6.79 -19.75 7.48
CA GLU A 11 7.47 -19.00 8.54
C GLU A 11 7.10 -17.51 8.42
N ILE A 12 6.64 -16.94 9.54
CA ILE A 12 6.25 -15.53 9.64
C ILE A 12 7.12 -14.87 10.70
N THR A 13 8.38 -14.63 10.34
CA THR A 13 9.40 -14.01 11.20
C THR A 13 10.05 -12.85 10.44
N GLU A 14 10.75 -11.99 11.16
CA GLU A 14 11.54 -10.89 10.57
C GLU A 14 12.56 -11.42 9.54
N GLU A 15 13.22 -12.56 9.87
CA GLU A 15 14.21 -13.20 9.01
C GLU A 15 13.58 -13.84 7.77
N SER A 16 12.35 -14.37 7.90
CA SER A 16 11.66 -15.00 6.77
C SER A 16 11.29 -13.97 5.69
N LEU A 17 11.01 -12.72 6.06
CA LEU A 17 10.77 -11.62 5.11
C LEU A 17 12.02 -11.34 4.27
N VAL A 18 13.20 -11.34 4.89
CA VAL A 18 14.47 -11.16 4.17
C VAL A 18 14.76 -12.36 3.27
N LYS A 19 14.64 -13.58 3.80
CA LYS A 19 14.88 -14.81 3.03
C LYS A 19 13.99 -14.93 1.80
N ILE A 20 12.71 -14.58 1.93
CA ILE A 20 11.77 -14.68 0.79
C ILE A 20 12.04 -13.57 -0.24
N TYR A 21 12.43 -12.37 0.17
CA TYR A 21 12.90 -11.32 -0.71
C TYR A 21 14.11 -11.76 -1.53
N GLU A 22 15.12 -12.36 -0.88
CA GLU A 22 16.34 -12.85 -1.54
C GLU A 22 16.05 -13.93 -2.58
N LYS A 23 14.99 -14.74 -2.38
CA LYS A 23 14.55 -15.73 -3.37
C LYS A 23 14.02 -15.11 -4.67
N LEU A 24 13.61 -13.84 -4.65
CA LEU A 24 13.19 -13.13 -5.86
C LEU A 24 14.35 -12.90 -6.84
N GLY A 25 15.59 -12.87 -6.35
CA GLY A 25 16.80 -12.69 -7.18
C GLY A 25 16.90 -11.29 -7.78
N ILE A 26 16.26 -10.29 -7.17
CA ILE A 26 16.35 -8.87 -7.55
C ILE A 26 17.01 -8.07 -6.43
N GLU A 27 17.81 -7.07 -6.82
CA GLU A 27 18.26 -6.01 -5.92
C GLU A 27 17.54 -4.72 -6.31
N LEU A 28 16.75 -4.18 -5.39
CA LEU A 28 16.18 -2.84 -5.54
C LEU A 28 17.29 -1.81 -5.42
N LYS A 29 17.37 -0.88 -6.36
CA LYS A 29 18.50 0.06 -6.48
C LYS A 29 18.05 1.50 -6.30
N GLY A 30 19.00 2.37 -5.99
CA GLY A 30 18.76 3.79 -5.79
C GLY A 30 17.96 4.08 -4.53
N ASN A 31 17.11 5.09 -4.58
CA ASN A 31 16.20 5.42 -3.49
C ASN A 31 15.04 4.42 -3.49
N VAL A 32 14.95 3.58 -2.48
CA VAL A 32 13.93 2.52 -2.38
C VAL A 32 12.74 3.01 -1.56
N ALA A 33 11.55 3.07 -2.16
CA ALA A 33 10.30 3.25 -1.44
C ALA A 33 9.82 1.91 -0.85
N VAL A 34 9.56 1.84 0.46
CA VAL A 34 8.87 0.70 1.07
C VAL A 34 7.43 1.11 1.34
N LYS A 35 6.52 0.69 0.46
CA LYS A 35 5.10 1.00 0.61
C LYS A 35 4.43 -0.04 1.50
N LEU A 36 3.98 0.41 2.63
CA LEU A 36 3.22 -0.39 3.59
C LEU A 36 2.02 0.41 4.13
N HIS A 37 1.28 -0.15 5.07
CA HIS A 37 0.23 0.53 5.82
C HIS A 37 0.66 0.68 7.28
N SER A 38 0.77 1.90 7.76
CA SER A 38 1.26 2.22 9.11
C SER A 38 0.23 1.99 10.23
N GLY A 39 -0.97 1.54 9.88
CA GLY A 39 -2.11 1.33 10.79
C GLY A 39 -2.98 2.58 10.95
N GLU A 40 -4.28 2.39 11.23
CA GLU A 40 -5.17 3.45 11.67
C GLU A 40 -5.16 3.55 13.19
N GLU A 41 -5.53 4.71 13.75
CA GLU A 41 -5.65 4.90 15.20
C GLU A 41 -6.60 3.87 15.79
N GLY A 42 -6.13 3.10 16.80
CA GLY A 42 -6.91 2.05 17.45
C GLY A 42 -6.94 0.70 16.72
N ASN A 43 -6.40 0.59 15.51
CA ASN A 43 -6.25 -0.70 14.83
C ASN A 43 -5.18 -1.56 15.50
N GLN A 44 -5.48 -2.84 15.78
CA GLN A 44 -4.57 -3.77 16.46
C GLN A 44 -3.89 -4.75 15.52
N ASN A 45 -4.34 -4.88 14.25
CA ASN A 45 -3.94 -5.98 13.35
C ASN A 45 -2.80 -5.63 12.38
N TYR A 46 -2.50 -4.35 12.14
CA TYR A 46 -1.48 -3.93 11.19
C TYR A 46 -0.08 -4.46 11.53
N LEU A 47 0.78 -4.59 10.53
CA LEU A 47 2.18 -5.02 10.70
C LEU A 47 2.96 -3.99 11.52
N ARG A 48 3.59 -4.45 12.60
CA ARG A 48 4.34 -3.59 13.52
C ARG A 48 5.71 -3.20 12.96
N PRO A 49 6.23 -2.00 13.30
CA PRO A 49 7.54 -1.54 12.82
C PRO A 49 8.68 -2.54 13.10
N GLU A 50 8.67 -3.14 14.30
CA GLU A 50 9.66 -4.12 14.71
C GLU A 50 9.66 -5.34 13.78
N PHE A 51 8.49 -5.86 13.44
CA PHE A 51 8.33 -7.07 12.61
C PHE A 51 8.86 -6.89 11.18
N VAL A 52 8.80 -5.68 10.64
CA VAL A 52 9.24 -5.42 9.27
C VAL A 52 10.64 -4.82 9.18
N LYS A 53 11.31 -4.67 10.35
CA LYS A 53 12.59 -3.98 10.44
C LYS A 53 13.66 -4.59 9.54
N ASN A 54 13.88 -5.88 9.64
CA ASN A 54 14.98 -6.54 8.93
C ASN A 54 14.87 -6.42 7.41
N ILE A 55 13.64 -6.48 6.86
CA ILE A 55 13.46 -6.34 5.41
C ILE A 55 13.62 -4.89 4.96
N ILE A 56 13.20 -3.90 5.73
CA ILE A 56 13.39 -2.49 5.40
C ILE A 56 14.87 -2.14 5.43
N ASP A 57 15.60 -2.59 6.45
CA ASP A 57 17.05 -2.42 6.55
C ASP A 57 17.78 -3.13 5.39
N ARG A 58 17.34 -4.35 5.02
CA ARG A 58 17.93 -5.12 3.91
C ARG A 58 17.85 -4.42 2.56
N VAL A 59 16.79 -3.67 2.32
CA VAL A 59 16.62 -2.91 1.07
C VAL A 59 17.05 -1.45 1.20
N GLU A 60 17.57 -1.03 2.36
CA GLU A 60 17.91 0.36 2.69
C GLU A 60 16.78 1.33 2.34
N GLY A 61 15.54 0.93 2.65
CA GLY A 61 14.33 1.58 2.16
C GLY A 61 13.82 2.70 3.06
N THR A 62 13.12 3.65 2.46
CA THR A 62 12.32 4.65 3.14
C THR A 62 10.86 4.20 3.19
N VAL A 63 10.28 4.16 4.38
CA VAL A 63 8.84 3.88 4.53
C VAL A 63 8.03 5.02 3.92
N VAL A 64 7.09 4.70 3.02
CA VAL A 64 6.27 5.69 2.34
C VAL A 64 4.77 5.47 2.57
N GLU A 65 4.04 6.56 2.77
CA GLU A 65 2.58 6.60 2.94
C GLU A 65 1.97 7.78 2.18
N CYS A 66 0.64 7.82 2.08
CA CYS A 66 -0.13 8.99 1.66
C CYS A 66 -1.30 9.23 2.60
N ASN A 67 -1.73 10.48 2.70
CA ASN A 67 -2.89 10.88 3.50
C ASN A 67 -4.18 10.20 3.01
N THR A 68 -5.17 10.06 3.90
CA THR A 68 -6.49 9.49 3.55
C THR A 68 -7.42 10.54 2.94
N ALA A 69 -8.45 10.07 2.22
CA ALA A 69 -9.51 10.91 1.67
C ALA A 69 -10.76 10.98 2.57
N TYR A 70 -10.73 10.38 3.73
CA TYR A 70 -11.82 10.41 4.71
C TYR A 70 -11.30 10.93 6.04
N ASP A 71 -12.19 11.40 6.88
CA ASP A 71 -11.85 11.91 8.21
C ASP A 71 -11.25 10.82 9.10
N GLY A 72 -10.22 11.21 9.84
CA GLY A 72 -9.48 10.32 10.73
C GLY A 72 -8.11 10.87 11.10
N ALA A 73 -7.29 10.01 11.71
CA ALA A 73 -5.96 10.37 12.18
C ALA A 73 -4.93 10.54 11.05
N ARG A 74 -5.29 10.24 9.80
CA ARG A 74 -4.39 10.32 8.63
C ARG A 74 -4.91 11.22 7.51
N ASN A 75 -5.93 12.06 7.75
CA ASN A 75 -6.49 12.91 6.70
C ASN A 75 -5.71 14.21 6.45
N THR A 76 -4.77 14.53 7.33
CA THR A 76 -3.80 15.62 7.11
C THR A 76 -2.40 15.15 7.47
N THR A 77 -1.40 15.72 6.82
CA THR A 77 0.01 15.40 7.06
C THR A 77 0.40 15.55 8.53
N GLU A 78 -0.11 16.58 9.22
CA GLU A 78 0.17 16.79 10.64
C GLU A 78 -0.39 15.69 11.52
N LYS A 79 -1.66 15.31 11.34
CA LYS A 79 -2.30 14.23 12.08
C LYS A 79 -1.61 12.89 11.78
N HIS A 80 -1.32 12.63 10.51
CA HIS A 80 -0.67 11.42 10.07
C HIS A 80 0.73 11.26 10.70
N LYS A 81 1.53 12.32 10.76
CA LYS A 81 2.82 12.32 11.49
C LYS A 81 2.65 12.00 12.97
N LYS A 82 1.64 12.55 13.64
CA LYS A 82 1.35 12.22 15.05
C LYS A 82 1.02 10.75 15.23
N LEU A 83 0.23 10.17 14.31
CA LEU A 83 -0.10 8.75 14.34
C LEU A 83 1.14 7.86 14.10
N ILE A 84 1.98 8.21 13.13
CA ILE A 84 3.26 7.53 12.88
C ILE A 84 4.10 7.47 14.15
N THR A 85 4.22 8.58 14.87
CA THR A 85 4.93 8.65 16.16
C THR A 85 4.25 7.78 17.22
N SER A 86 2.92 7.83 17.36
CA SER A 86 2.19 7.04 18.36
C SER A 86 2.29 5.55 18.12
N HIS A 87 2.43 5.12 16.86
CA HIS A 87 2.64 3.73 16.46
C HIS A 87 4.12 3.30 16.50
N GLY A 88 5.03 4.22 16.81
CA GLY A 88 6.46 3.94 17.01
C GLY A 88 7.26 3.77 15.73
N TRP A 89 6.72 4.15 14.57
CA TRP A 89 7.43 4.05 13.29
C TRP A 89 8.68 4.92 13.25
N ASP A 90 8.60 6.14 13.78
CA ASP A 90 9.69 7.12 13.79
C ASP A 90 10.86 6.76 14.73
N LYS A 91 10.69 5.73 15.58
CA LYS A 91 11.80 5.15 16.36
C LYS A 91 12.81 4.41 15.50
N TYR A 92 12.37 3.91 14.34
CA TYR A 92 13.18 3.07 13.45
C TYR A 92 13.44 3.74 12.11
N TYR A 93 12.46 4.51 11.57
CA TYR A 93 12.50 5.01 10.21
C TYR A 93 12.03 6.45 10.11
N LYS A 94 12.59 7.15 9.12
CA LYS A 94 11.93 8.33 8.57
C LYS A 94 10.77 7.83 7.69
N VAL A 95 9.55 8.22 8.03
CA VAL A 95 8.37 7.94 7.20
C VAL A 95 8.09 9.15 6.32
N ASP A 96 8.06 8.92 5.01
CA ASP A 96 7.73 9.94 4.02
C ASP A 96 6.23 9.88 3.68
N ILE A 97 5.50 10.96 3.94
CA ILE A 97 4.11 11.14 3.49
C ILE A 97 4.18 11.80 2.13
N MET A 98 4.10 10.99 1.07
CA MET A 98 4.42 11.39 -0.30
C MET A 98 3.56 12.52 -0.86
N ASP A 99 2.35 12.70 -0.34
CA ASP A 99 1.43 13.79 -0.71
C ASP A 99 1.41 14.95 0.31
N SER A 100 2.46 15.07 1.14
CA SER A 100 2.54 16.11 2.18
C SER A 100 2.58 17.54 1.63
N GLU A 101 3.07 17.73 0.42
CA GLU A 101 3.19 19.03 -0.23
C GLU A 101 2.18 19.19 -1.37
N LYS A 102 2.15 18.21 -2.29
CA LYS A 102 1.29 18.22 -3.49
C LYS A 102 1.13 16.82 -4.06
N ASP A 103 0.25 16.68 -5.04
CA ASP A 103 0.17 15.52 -5.91
C ASP A 103 0.69 15.80 -7.33
N ILE A 104 0.98 14.73 -8.04
CA ILE A 104 1.26 14.70 -9.48
C ILE A 104 0.25 13.82 -10.18
N THR A 105 0.06 14.04 -11.48
CA THR A 105 -0.84 13.23 -12.31
C THR A 105 -0.03 12.21 -13.10
N LEU A 106 -0.45 10.96 -13.04
CA LEU A 106 0.03 9.88 -13.91
C LEU A 106 -1.07 9.55 -14.93
N ASP A 107 -0.75 9.57 -16.21
CA ASP A 107 -1.69 9.18 -17.26
C ASP A 107 -1.77 7.66 -17.39
N ILE A 108 -2.98 7.12 -17.57
CA ILE A 108 -3.28 5.70 -17.75
C ILE A 108 -3.88 5.50 -19.14
N PRO A 109 -3.08 5.51 -20.21
CA PRO A 109 -3.60 5.53 -21.59
C PRO A 109 -4.47 4.30 -21.90
N ASN A 110 -4.15 3.15 -21.32
CA ASN A 110 -4.86 1.90 -21.51
C ASN A 110 -5.80 1.52 -20.35
N GLY A 111 -6.11 2.45 -19.44
CA GLY A 111 -7.04 2.20 -18.34
C GLY A 111 -8.41 1.77 -18.85
N LEU A 112 -9.07 0.88 -18.16
CA LEU A 112 -10.41 0.38 -18.52
C LEU A 112 -11.48 1.40 -18.14
N VAL A 113 -11.42 1.95 -16.93
CA VAL A 113 -12.45 2.80 -16.36
C VAL A 113 -11.95 4.19 -15.94
N ILE A 114 -10.67 4.31 -15.58
CA ILE A 114 -10.04 5.60 -15.30
C ILE A 114 -8.84 5.84 -16.23
N LYS A 115 -8.57 7.09 -16.55
CA LYS A 115 -7.50 7.49 -17.48
C LYS A 115 -6.35 8.23 -16.82
N LYS A 116 -6.47 8.47 -15.53
CA LYS A 116 -5.49 9.20 -14.72
C LYS A 116 -5.43 8.63 -13.32
N ASP A 117 -4.29 8.82 -12.66
CA ASP A 117 -4.16 8.68 -11.22
C ASP A 117 -3.49 9.94 -10.65
N TYR A 118 -3.81 10.28 -9.41
CA TYR A 118 -3.20 11.39 -8.69
C TYR A 118 -2.45 10.81 -7.50
N VAL A 119 -1.13 10.83 -7.58
CA VAL A 119 -0.23 10.22 -6.58
C VAL A 119 0.56 11.28 -5.84
N GLY A 120 1.05 10.96 -4.66
CA GLY A 120 1.90 11.88 -3.93
C GLY A 120 3.14 12.28 -4.74
N SER A 121 3.49 13.56 -4.77
CA SER A 121 4.58 14.09 -5.62
C SER A 121 5.95 13.51 -5.26
N HIS A 122 6.15 13.07 -4.01
CA HIS A 122 7.40 12.45 -3.60
C HIS A 122 7.63 11.08 -4.24
N LEU A 123 6.64 10.49 -4.91
CA LEU A 123 6.82 9.25 -5.67
C LEU A 123 7.96 9.37 -6.71
N ASP A 124 8.18 10.58 -7.24
CA ASP A 124 9.27 10.85 -8.20
C ASP A 124 10.67 10.86 -7.57
N ASN A 125 10.77 10.85 -6.25
CA ASN A 125 12.06 10.78 -5.54
C ASN A 125 12.63 9.36 -5.42
N TYR A 126 11.88 8.35 -5.87
CA TYR A 126 12.22 6.94 -5.69
C TYR A 126 12.51 6.27 -7.03
N ASP A 127 13.56 5.43 -7.05
CA ASP A 127 14.02 4.68 -8.22
C ASP A 127 13.45 3.26 -8.25
N SER A 128 13.08 2.72 -7.09
CA SER A 128 12.53 1.38 -6.93
C SER A 128 11.54 1.30 -5.78
N MET A 129 10.75 0.21 -5.73
CA MET A 129 9.71 0.04 -4.73
C MET A 129 9.63 -1.40 -4.20
N LEU A 130 9.58 -1.53 -2.87
CA LEU A 130 9.11 -2.73 -2.20
C LEU A 130 7.67 -2.50 -1.74
N VAL A 131 6.73 -3.25 -2.28
CA VAL A 131 5.33 -3.25 -1.83
C VAL A 131 5.19 -4.30 -0.74
N LEU A 132 5.25 -3.86 0.51
CA LEU A 132 5.19 -4.72 1.69
C LEU A 132 3.79 -4.65 2.29
N SER A 133 2.98 -5.64 1.99
CA SER A 133 1.54 -5.60 2.27
C SER A 133 1.16 -6.55 3.39
N HIS A 134 0.34 -6.07 4.31
CA HIS A 134 -0.47 -6.91 5.16
C HIS A 134 -1.69 -7.41 4.38
N PHE A 135 -1.89 -8.72 4.27
CA PHE A 135 -3.07 -9.32 3.63
C PHE A 135 -4.21 -9.44 4.64
N LYS A 136 -5.38 -8.94 4.30
CA LYS A 136 -6.59 -8.91 5.14
C LYS A 136 -7.84 -8.66 4.30
N GLY A 137 -9.02 -8.74 4.93
CA GLY A 137 -10.28 -8.36 4.29
C GLY A 137 -10.35 -6.87 3.93
N HIS A 138 -11.30 -6.53 3.07
CA HIS A 138 -11.62 -5.16 2.72
C HIS A 138 -13.06 -5.05 2.22
N PRO A 139 -13.90 -4.17 2.80
CA PRO A 139 -15.35 -4.14 2.51
C PRO A 139 -15.67 -3.81 1.05
N MET A 140 -14.89 -2.95 0.40
CA MET A 140 -15.14 -2.55 -0.99
C MET A 140 -14.35 -3.38 -2.02
N GLY A 141 -13.13 -3.81 -1.69
CA GLY A 141 -12.24 -4.52 -2.61
C GLY A 141 -12.16 -6.03 -2.39
N GLY A 142 -12.99 -6.58 -1.51
CA GLY A 142 -12.93 -7.99 -1.09
C GLY A 142 -11.74 -8.26 -0.17
N TYR A 143 -10.53 -7.91 -0.57
CA TYR A 143 -9.33 -8.00 0.25
C TYR A 143 -8.39 -6.80 0.03
N GLY A 144 -7.56 -6.52 1.03
CA GLY A 144 -6.46 -5.56 0.97
C GLY A 144 -5.13 -6.28 0.93
N SER A 145 -4.30 -5.95 -0.06
CA SER A 145 -2.98 -6.53 -0.30
C SER A 145 -2.19 -5.61 -1.26
N ALA A 146 -1.24 -6.14 -2.01
CA ALA A 146 -0.36 -5.37 -2.89
C ALA A 146 -1.11 -4.52 -3.92
N LEU A 147 -2.18 -5.03 -4.55
CA LEU A 147 -3.01 -4.25 -5.48
C LEU A 147 -3.55 -2.97 -4.82
N LYS A 148 -4.10 -3.10 -3.60
CA LYS A 148 -4.60 -1.95 -2.84
C LYS A 148 -3.47 -1.00 -2.42
N GLN A 149 -2.30 -1.53 -2.07
CA GLN A 149 -1.14 -0.70 -1.73
C GLN A 149 -0.66 0.13 -2.91
N LEU A 150 -0.62 -0.45 -4.12
CA LEU A 150 -0.23 0.28 -5.32
C LEU A 150 -1.26 1.29 -5.78
N SER A 151 -2.55 0.95 -5.72
CA SER A 151 -3.63 1.84 -6.13
C SER A 151 -3.92 2.89 -5.05
N ILE A 152 -4.71 2.50 -4.05
CA ILE A 152 -5.17 3.40 -2.98
C ILE A 152 -4.01 3.87 -2.09
N GLY A 153 -3.02 3.00 -1.82
CA GLY A 153 -1.93 3.31 -0.89
C GLY A 153 -0.97 4.39 -1.40
N VAL A 154 -0.72 4.46 -2.70
CA VAL A 154 0.19 5.43 -3.35
C VAL A 154 -0.56 6.70 -3.77
N ALA A 155 -1.86 6.59 -4.04
CA ALA A 155 -2.68 7.74 -4.41
C ALA A 155 -2.69 8.81 -3.29
N SER A 156 -2.64 10.08 -3.68
CA SER A 156 -2.90 11.21 -2.78
C SER A 156 -4.34 11.18 -2.24
N SER A 157 -4.67 12.01 -1.27
CA SER A 157 -6.06 12.16 -0.80
C SER A 157 -7.02 12.41 -1.97
N ARG A 158 -6.63 13.29 -2.90
CA ARG A 158 -7.37 13.58 -4.13
C ARG A 158 -7.49 12.35 -5.06
N GLY A 159 -6.38 11.60 -5.23
CA GLY A 159 -6.35 10.38 -6.03
C GLY A 159 -7.22 9.28 -5.43
N LYS A 160 -7.22 9.13 -4.11
CA LYS A 160 -8.10 8.19 -3.42
C LYS A 160 -9.57 8.48 -3.70
N ALA A 161 -10.00 9.75 -3.64
CA ALA A 161 -11.37 10.13 -3.99
C ALA A 161 -11.68 9.79 -5.45
N TYR A 162 -10.75 10.06 -6.36
CA TYR A 162 -10.91 9.78 -7.79
C TYR A 162 -11.04 8.27 -8.09
N ILE A 163 -10.19 7.43 -7.50
CA ILE A 163 -10.24 5.98 -7.71
C ILE A 163 -11.53 5.40 -7.11
N HIS A 164 -11.88 5.76 -5.87
CA HIS A 164 -13.08 5.25 -5.20
C HIS A 164 -14.37 5.61 -5.93
N THR A 165 -14.40 6.71 -6.67
CA THR A 165 -15.57 7.16 -7.42
C THR A 165 -15.49 6.88 -8.92
N VAL A 166 -14.50 6.09 -9.36
CA VAL A 166 -14.27 5.77 -10.77
C VAL A 166 -14.25 7.04 -11.63
N GLY A 167 -13.46 8.02 -11.19
CA GLY A 167 -13.25 9.27 -11.93
C GLY A 167 -14.34 10.33 -11.79
N LYS A 168 -15.42 10.12 -11.03
CA LYS A 168 -16.53 11.08 -10.91
C LYS A 168 -16.14 12.35 -10.16
N THR A 169 -15.29 12.24 -9.13
CA THR A 169 -14.83 13.38 -8.34
C THR A 169 -13.42 13.21 -7.79
N THR A 170 -12.74 14.31 -7.59
CA THR A 170 -11.48 14.40 -6.85
C THR A 170 -11.68 15.07 -5.48
N ASP A 171 -12.90 15.44 -5.15
CA ASP A 171 -13.26 16.05 -3.88
C ASP A 171 -13.53 14.97 -2.84
N ALA A 172 -12.67 14.89 -1.82
CA ALA A 172 -12.77 13.93 -0.75
C ALA A 172 -14.12 14.02 0.01
N ASN A 173 -14.70 15.23 0.12
CA ASN A 173 -16.00 15.42 0.79
C ASN A 173 -17.18 14.80 0.01
N LYS A 174 -17.00 14.54 -1.28
CA LYS A 174 -18.03 13.94 -2.15
C LYS A 174 -17.80 12.47 -2.44
N LEU A 175 -16.81 11.86 -1.80
CA LEU A 175 -16.45 10.47 -2.03
C LEU A 175 -17.63 9.53 -1.80
N TRP A 176 -18.25 9.62 -0.63
CA TRP A 176 -19.28 8.69 -0.20
C TRP A 176 -20.61 8.83 -0.96
N ASP A 177 -20.87 10.00 -1.54
CA ASP A 177 -22.09 10.26 -2.35
C ASP A 177 -21.96 9.74 -3.79
N ASN A 178 -20.75 9.29 -4.19
CA ASN A 178 -20.44 8.93 -5.58
C ASN A 178 -19.86 7.52 -5.74
N LEU A 179 -20.10 6.64 -4.80
CA LEU A 179 -19.58 5.27 -4.87
C LEU A 179 -20.14 4.53 -6.09
N PRO A 180 -19.32 3.80 -6.83
CA PRO A 180 -19.73 2.98 -7.97
C PRO A 180 -20.18 1.59 -7.51
N GLU A 181 -20.61 0.77 -8.48
CA GLU A 181 -20.66 -0.68 -8.32
C GLU A 181 -19.27 -1.24 -7.99
N GLN A 182 -19.22 -2.30 -7.17
CA GLN A 182 -17.97 -2.89 -6.66
C GLN A 182 -16.99 -3.27 -7.78
N ASP A 183 -17.49 -3.89 -8.84
CA ASP A 183 -16.63 -4.32 -9.98
C ASP A 183 -15.92 -3.12 -10.62
N LYS A 184 -16.62 -1.99 -10.76
CA LYS A 184 -16.02 -0.76 -11.31
C LYS A 184 -14.96 -0.16 -10.40
N PHE A 185 -15.15 -0.24 -9.10
CA PHE A 185 -14.13 0.16 -8.14
C PHE A 185 -12.88 -0.73 -8.25
N ILE A 186 -13.05 -2.04 -8.36
CA ILE A 186 -11.93 -2.99 -8.51
C ILE A 186 -11.18 -2.74 -9.83
N GLU A 187 -11.89 -2.51 -10.93
CA GLU A 187 -11.30 -2.12 -12.23
C GLU A 187 -10.51 -0.81 -12.11
N ALA A 188 -11.03 0.19 -11.40
CA ALA A 188 -10.32 1.45 -11.16
C ALA A 188 -9.05 1.26 -10.31
N MET A 189 -9.09 0.39 -9.30
CA MET A 189 -7.89 0.02 -8.55
C MET A 189 -6.85 -0.66 -9.46
N ALA A 190 -7.28 -1.55 -10.35
CA ALA A 190 -6.37 -2.21 -11.30
C ALA A 190 -5.72 -1.21 -12.25
N ASP A 191 -6.50 -0.28 -12.80
CA ASP A 191 -5.98 0.80 -13.64
C ASP A 191 -4.92 1.64 -12.91
N ALA A 192 -5.24 2.14 -11.71
CA ALA A 192 -4.33 2.93 -10.89
C ALA A 192 -3.06 2.15 -10.49
N ALA A 193 -3.20 0.88 -10.06
CA ALA A 193 -2.05 0.05 -9.73
C ALA A 193 -1.14 -0.18 -10.94
N SER A 194 -1.71 -0.33 -12.14
CA SER A 194 -0.95 -0.61 -13.36
C SER A 194 0.03 0.50 -13.71
N VAL A 195 -0.34 1.76 -13.54
CA VAL A 195 0.55 2.88 -13.87
C VAL A 195 1.69 3.00 -12.86
N VAL A 196 1.43 2.74 -11.58
CA VAL A 196 2.49 2.73 -10.56
C VAL A 196 3.43 1.55 -10.77
N HIS A 197 2.90 0.35 -11.06
CA HIS A 197 3.72 -0.80 -11.43
C HIS A 197 4.63 -0.49 -12.63
N ASN A 198 4.07 0.09 -13.68
CA ASN A 198 4.81 0.42 -14.90
C ASN A 198 5.89 1.49 -14.66
N LYS A 199 5.68 2.44 -13.76
CA LYS A 199 6.68 3.44 -13.36
C LYS A 199 7.94 2.77 -12.78
N PHE A 200 7.78 1.71 -11.99
CA PHE A 200 8.88 0.98 -11.36
C PHE A 200 9.19 -0.36 -12.06
N LYS A 201 8.74 -0.55 -13.30
CA LYS A 201 8.90 -1.82 -14.02
C LYS A 201 10.36 -2.28 -14.05
N GLY A 202 10.61 -3.50 -13.55
CA GLY A 202 11.95 -4.06 -13.39
C GLY A 202 12.65 -3.69 -12.07
N ASN A 203 12.11 -2.72 -11.31
CA ASN A 203 12.62 -2.26 -10.03
C ASN A 203 11.53 -2.28 -8.93
N ILE A 204 10.64 -3.26 -8.99
CA ILE A 204 9.55 -3.43 -8.01
C ILE A 204 9.48 -4.86 -7.53
N ALA A 205 9.26 -5.04 -6.24
CA ALA A 205 9.06 -6.33 -5.61
C ALA A 205 7.83 -6.29 -4.68
N TYR A 206 7.18 -7.44 -4.52
CA TYR A 206 5.96 -7.59 -3.72
C TYR A 206 6.16 -8.63 -2.63
N ILE A 207 5.82 -8.27 -1.39
CA ILE A 207 5.72 -9.18 -0.26
C ILE A 207 4.33 -9.00 0.37
N ASN A 208 3.60 -10.10 0.49
CA ASN A 208 2.30 -10.14 1.16
C ASN A 208 2.39 -11.00 2.41
N VAL A 209 2.09 -10.42 3.56
CA VAL A 209 2.14 -11.08 4.87
C VAL A 209 0.72 -11.45 5.29
N MET A 210 0.46 -12.72 5.42
CA MET A 210 -0.83 -13.31 5.84
C MET A 210 -0.77 -13.66 7.33
N LYS A 211 -0.76 -12.62 8.17
CA LYS A 211 -0.67 -12.66 9.62
C LYS A 211 -1.74 -11.76 10.23
N ASN A 212 -2.36 -12.17 11.33
CA ASN A 212 -3.42 -11.39 11.99
C ASN A 212 -4.53 -10.94 11.02
N MET A 213 -4.96 -11.84 10.14
CA MET A 213 -5.93 -11.53 9.09
C MET A 213 -7.33 -11.41 9.67
N SER A 214 -7.91 -10.21 9.58
CA SER A 214 -9.31 -9.93 9.91
C SER A 214 -10.14 -9.66 8.66
N VAL A 215 -11.45 -9.63 8.80
CA VAL A 215 -12.36 -9.20 7.72
C VAL A 215 -12.22 -7.71 7.42
N ASP A 216 -11.77 -6.94 8.42
CA ASP A 216 -11.55 -5.51 8.31
C ASP A 216 -10.16 -5.16 7.77
N CYS A 217 -10.10 -4.00 7.16
CA CYS A 217 -8.84 -3.42 6.70
C CYS A 217 -8.08 -2.70 7.83
N ASP A 218 -6.76 -2.57 7.70
CA ASP A 218 -5.93 -1.75 8.62
C ASP A 218 -6.34 -0.27 8.65
N CYS A 219 -7.21 0.15 7.76
CA CYS A 219 -7.79 1.50 7.74
C CYS A 219 -9.05 1.64 8.62
N CYS A 220 -9.48 0.58 9.29
CA CYS A 220 -10.57 0.59 10.27
C CYS A 220 -9.99 0.82 11.67
N ALA A 221 -10.48 1.84 12.37
CA ALA A 221 -10.00 2.18 13.72
C ALA A 221 -10.31 1.08 14.75
N LYS A 222 -11.44 0.40 14.59
CA LYS A 222 -11.87 -0.73 15.43
C LYS A 222 -12.06 -1.95 14.54
N ALA A 223 -10.95 -2.53 14.09
CA ALA A 223 -11.01 -3.76 13.32
C ALA A 223 -11.41 -4.93 14.21
N GLU A 224 -12.14 -5.88 13.64
CA GLU A 224 -12.42 -7.15 14.31
C GLU A 224 -11.12 -7.92 14.59
N ASP A 225 -11.19 -8.83 15.54
CA ASP A 225 -10.10 -9.75 15.83
C ASP A 225 -9.79 -10.63 14.60
N PRO A 226 -8.56 -11.15 14.48
CA PRO A 226 -8.21 -12.06 13.40
C PRO A 226 -9.21 -13.23 13.30
N CYS A 227 -9.78 -13.44 12.11
CA CYS A 227 -10.83 -14.41 11.85
C CYS A 227 -10.31 -15.78 11.40
N MET A 228 -9.01 -15.92 11.19
CA MET A 228 -8.36 -17.16 10.74
C MET A 228 -6.91 -17.24 11.23
N GLN A 229 -6.36 -18.45 11.16
CA GLN A 229 -4.95 -18.67 11.50
C GLN A 229 -4.03 -17.97 10.50
N ASP A 230 -2.85 -17.59 10.97
CA ASP A 230 -1.77 -17.10 10.15
C ASP A 230 -1.37 -18.14 9.08
N ILE A 231 -1.19 -17.71 7.84
CA ILE A 231 -0.94 -18.63 6.71
C ILE A 231 0.54 -18.64 6.31
N GLY A 232 1.17 -17.47 6.20
CA GLY A 232 2.54 -17.37 5.74
C GLY A 232 2.86 -16.04 5.05
N VAL A 233 3.95 -16.06 4.30
CA VAL A 233 4.43 -14.91 3.51
C VAL A 233 4.58 -15.33 2.05
N LEU A 234 4.11 -14.49 1.15
CA LEU A 234 4.17 -14.70 -0.30
C LEU A 234 4.95 -13.55 -0.93
N ALA A 235 5.86 -13.87 -1.87
CA ALA A 235 6.60 -12.87 -2.62
C ALA A 235 6.60 -13.14 -4.12
N SER A 236 6.58 -12.08 -4.93
CA SER A 236 6.68 -12.13 -6.39
C SER A 236 7.24 -10.82 -6.97
N LEU A 237 7.61 -10.84 -8.25
CA LEU A 237 8.00 -9.64 -9.03
C LEU A 237 6.85 -9.13 -9.91
N ILE A 238 5.76 -9.87 -10.00
CA ILE A 238 4.60 -9.57 -10.83
C ILE A 238 3.36 -9.68 -9.95
N GLN A 239 2.48 -8.71 -10.10
CA GLN A 239 1.19 -8.66 -9.42
C GLN A 239 0.07 -8.93 -10.43
#